data_699fe3ee5df1ee300211e0dd16094d1c
#
_entry.id   699fe3ee5df1ee300211e0dd16094d1c
#
_cell.length_a   1.000
_cell.length_b   1.000
_cell.length_c   1.000
_cell.angle_alpha   90.00
_cell.angle_beta   90.00
_cell.angle_gamma   90.00
#
_symmetry.space_group_name_H-M   'P 1'
#
loop_
_entity.id
_entity.type
_entity.pdbx_description
1 polymer ?
#
loop_
_entity_poly.entity_id
_entity_poly.type
_entity_poly.pdbx_seq_one_letter_code
_entity_poly.pdbx_strand_id
1 'polypeptide(L)'
;TLLKPDNDVILATMGRCDLVIEGITTVHLNHQNARQLVEGSDVIIFQGVFLSIYHWAANSDAVIIPDIYDPFHLETLEQESDRPMAERWEVSHMTVEALNHQIRRGDYFVCASEKQRDFWLGQLAGQGRINPTSYDEDASLRRLIDVAPFGLPEEPPVQKQHGLRGVIDGIGQDDKVI
;
A
#
# COMPACT_ATOMS: atom_id res chain seq x y z
N THR A 1 -16.57 8.46 -1.62
CA THR A 1 -15.16 8.29 -2.05
C THR A 1 -14.90 9.09 -3.31
N LEU A 2 -13.68 9.58 -3.48
CA LEU A 2 -13.29 10.41 -4.64
C LEU A 2 -13.34 9.64 -5.97
N LEU A 3 -13.19 8.33 -5.94
CA LEU A 3 -13.22 7.47 -7.14
C LEU A 3 -14.63 7.12 -7.63
N LYS A 4 -15.62 7.16 -6.73
CA LYS A 4 -16.97 6.65 -7.00
C LYS A 4 -17.77 7.37 -8.11
N PRO A 5 -17.71 8.70 -8.28
CA PRO A 5 -18.63 9.37 -9.19
C PRO A 5 -18.60 8.85 -10.63
N ASP A 6 -17.42 8.39 -11.07
CA ASP A 6 -17.18 8.01 -12.46
C ASP A 6 -16.68 6.57 -12.63
N ASN A 7 -16.68 5.78 -11.54
CA ASN A 7 -16.12 4.42 -11.56
C ASN A 7 -16.95 3.44 -10.74
N ASP A 8 -17.00 2.20 -11.21
CA ASP A 8 -17.45 1.04 -10.41
C ASP A 8 -16.30 0.59 -9.51
N VAL A 9 -16.43 0.83 -8.20
CA VAL A 9 -15.35 0.55 -7.25
C VAL A 9 -15.65 -0.72 -6.47
N ILE A 10 -14.69 -1.65 -6.49
CA ILE A 10 -14.70 -2.88 -5.69
C ILE A 10 -13.57 -2.78 -4.65
N LEU A 11 -13.94 -2.89 -3.38
CA LEU A 11 -12.98 -3.04 -2.28
C LEU A 11 -12.81 -4.53 -1.98
N ALA A 12 -11.67 -5.09 -2.36
CA ALA A 12 -11.35 -6.49 -2.13
C ALA A 12 -10.34 -6.64 -0.99
N THR A 13 -10.62 -7.49 -0.01
CA THR A 13 -9.74 -7.75 1.15
C THR A 13 -9.48 -9.24 1.31
N MET A 14 -8.25 -9.62 1.66
CA MET A 14 -7.89 -11.02 1.96
C MET A 14 -8.41 -11.50 3.33
N GLY A 15 -8.74 -10.56 4.21
CA GLY A 15 -9.36 -10.85 5.50
C GLY A 15 -10.86 -10.55 5.51
N ARG A 16 -11.49 -10.75 6.68
CA ARG A 16 -12.87 -10.33 6.90
C ARG A 16 -12.98 -8.81 6.76
N CYS A 17 -13.93 -8.36 5.97
CA CYS A 17 -14.28 -6.95 5.84
C CYS A 17 -15.75 -6.75 6.15
N ASP A 18 -16.02 -6.05 7.25
CA ASP A 18 -17.38 -5.68 7.67
C ASP A 18 -17.72 -4.24 7.26
N LEU A 19 -16.89 -3.60 6.45
CA LEU A 19 -17.13 -2.24 5.97
C LEU A 19 -18.29 -2.22 4.98
N VAL A 20 -19.27 -1.38 5.28
CA VAL A 20 -20.37 -1.06 4.37
C VAL A 20 -20.16 0.39 3.92
N ILE A 21 -19.82 0.57 2.67
CA ILE A 21 -19.60 1.90 2.08
C ILE A 21 -20.61 2.07 0.96
N GLU A 22 -21.41 3.12 1.02
CA GLU A 22 -22.43 3.39 0.03
C GLU A 22 -21.83 3.48 -1.39
N GLY A 23 -22.33 2.64 -2.29
CA GLY A 23 -21.92 2.58 -3.69
C GLY A 23 -20.54 1.97 -3.94
N ILE A 24 -19.98 1.25 -2.97
CA ILE A 24 -18.78 0.42 -3.14
C ILE A 24 -19.16 -1.03 -2.87
N THR A 25 -18.79 -1.92 -3.77
CA THR A 25 -18.93 -3.36 -3.56
C THR A 25 -17.75 -3.86 -2.72
N THR A 26 -18.04 -4.45 -1.56
CA THR A 26 -17.01 -5.05 -0.69
C THR A 26 -16.98 -6.56 -0.92
N VAL A 27 -15.79 -7.12 -1.17
CA VAL A 27 -15.60 -8.53 -1.51
C VAL A 27 -14.48 -9.14 -0.68
N HIS A 28 -14.70 -10.35 -0.15
CA HIS A 28 -13.60 -11.16 0.38
C HIS A 28 -12.83 -11.81 -0.77
N LEU A 29 -11.59 -11.36 -0.97
CA LEU A 29 -10.69 -11.87 -2.00
C LEU A 29 -10.13 -13.24 -1.58
N ASN A 30 -10.25 -14.22 -2.47
CA ASN A 30 -9.70 -15.55 -2.29
C ASN A 30 -9.30 -16.16 -3.64
N HIS A 31 -8.67 -17.33 -3.64
CA HIS A 31 -8.21 -17.98 -4.87
C HIS A 31 -9.34 -18.36 -5.86
N GLN A 32 -10.58 -18.47 -5.38
CA GLN A 32 -11.72 -18.86 -6.25
C GLN A 32 -12.23 -17.68 -7.07
N ASN A 33 -12.23 -16.45 -6.48
CA ASN A 33 -12.79 -15.26 -7.13
C ASN A 33 -11.73 -14.28 -7.66
N ALA A 34 -10.47 -14.42 -7.24
CA ALA A 34 -9.41 -13.49 -7.60
C ALA A 34 -9.28 -13.31 -9.12
N ARG A 35 -9.33 -14.41 -9.89
CA ARG A 35 -9.21 -14.34 -11.36
C ARG A 35 -10.34 -13.55 -11.98
N GLN A 36 -11.57 -13.81 -11.59
CA GLN A 36 -12.74 -13.09 -12.11
C GLN A 36 -12.68 -11.59 -11.77
N LEU A 37 -12.24 -11.25 -10.56
CA LEU A 37 -12.10 -9.85 -10.13
C LEU A 37 -11.02 -9.14 -10.95
N VAL A 38 -9.87 -9.76 -11.13
CA VAL A 38 -8.75 -9.19 -11.91
C VAL A 38 -9.12 -9.01 -13.37
N GLU A 39 -9.68 -10.06 -14.01
CA GLU A 39 -10.08 -10.03 -15.43
C GLU A 39 -11.27 -9.10 -15.69
N GLY A 40 -12.06 -8.79 -14.67
CA GLY A 40 -13.19 -7.87 -14.74
C GLY A 40 -12.84 -6.43 -14.37
N SER A 41 -11.58 -6.11 -14.12
CA SER A 41 -11.14 -4.78 -13.70
C SER A 41 -10.27 -4.10 -14.76
N ASP A 42 -10.54 -2.83 -15.04
CA ASP A 42 -9.69 -1.99 -15.89
C ASP A 42 -8.45 -1.50 -15.15
N VAL A 43 -8.58 -1.30 -13.83
CA VAL A 43 -7.51 -0.78 -12.96
C VAL A 43 -7.48 -1.60 -11.67
N ILE A 44 -6.28 -1.97 -11.24
CA ILE A 44 -6.05 -2.70 -9.98
C ILE A 44 -5.08 -1.88 -9.13
N ILE A 45 -5.58 -1.38 -8.00
CA ILE A 45 -4.78 -0.71 -6.98
C ILE A 45 -4.61 -1.68 -5.81
N PHE A 46 -3.40 -1.91 -5.36
CA PHE A 46 -3.16 -2.84 -4.26
C PHE A 46 -1.96 -2.45 -3.41
N GLN A 47 -1.93 -2.98 -2.19
CA GLN A 47 -0.84 -2.86 -1.23
C GLN A 47 -0.22 -4.23 -0.93
N GLY A 48 1.00 -4.22 -0.38
CA GLY A 48 1.67 -5.42 0.09
C GLY A 48 2.08 -6.38 -1.03
N VAL A 49 1.84 -7.67 -0.86
CA VAL A 49 2.42 -8.74 -1.68
C VAL A 49 1.43 -9.37 -2.68
N PHE A 50 0.43 -8.63 -3.13
CA PHE A 50 -0.63 -9.13 -4.01
C PHE A 50 -0.10 -9.89 -5.24
N LEU A 51 0.84 -9.31 -5.98
CA LEU A 51 1.42 -9.96 -7.16
C LEU A 51 2.29 -11.19 -6.83
N SER A 52 2.74 -11.35 -5.59
CA SER A 52 3.45 -12.54 -5.16
C SER A 52 2.49 -13.69 -4.84
N ILE A 53 1.26 -13.38 -4.40
CA ILE A 53 0.21 -14.36 -4.14
C ILE A 53 -0.48 -14.78 -5.46
N TYR A 54 -0.74 -13.80 -6.32
CA TYR A 54 -1.44 -13.98 -7.60
C TYR A 54 -0.52 -13.64 -8.78
N HIS A 55 0.55 -14.42 -8.96
CA HIS A 55 1.57 -14.17 -10.01
C HIS A 55 1.00 -13.94 -11.40
N TRP A 56 -0.05 -14.67 -11.75
CA TRP A 56 -0.74 -14.57 -13.03
C TRP A 56 -1.38 -13.19 -13.25
N ALA A 57 -1.72 -12.45 -12.18
CA ALA A 57 -2.30 -11.11 -12.29
C ALA A 57 -1.33 -10.09 -12.94
N ALA A 58 -0.03 -10.35 -12.86
CA ALA A 58 0.97 -9.54 -13.55
C ALA A 58 0.83 -9.58 -15.09
N ASN A 59 0.14 -10.58 -15.64
CA ASN A 59 -0.10 -10.72 -17.08
C ASN A 59 -1.51 -10.25 -17.50
N SER A 60 -2.27 -9.62 -16.60
CA SER A 60 -3.56 -9.03 -16.94
C SER A 60 -3.41 -7.78 -17.81
N ASP A 61 -4.46 -7.46 -18.57
CA ASP A 61 -4.53 -6.22 -19.37
C ASP A 61 -4.90 -5.00 -18.51
N ALA A 62 -5.22 -5.19 -17.23
CA ALA A 62 -5.53 -4.11 -16.30
C ALA A 62 -4.31 -3.22 -16.06
N VAL A 63 -4.57 -1.94 -15.83
CA VAL A 63 -3.57 -1.00 -15.31
C VAL A 63 -3.25 -1.38 -13.87
N ILE A 64 -2.00 -1.69 -13.58
CA ILE A 64 -1.53 -2.13 -12.27
C ILE A 64 -0.89 -0.96 -11.53
N ILE A 65 -1.48 -0.62 -10.39
CA ILE A 65 -1.04 0.50 -9.54
C ILE A 65 -0.67 -0.03 -8.14
N PRO A 66 0.60 -0.38 -7.90
CA PRO A 66 1.06 -0.65 -6.55
C PRO A 66 1.04 0.62 -5.69
N ASP A 67 0.34 0.58 -4.56
CA ASP A 67 0.49 1.56 -3.50
C ASP A 67 1.66 1.11 -2.62
N ILE A 68 2.79 1.80 -2.81
CA ILE A 68 4.07 1.49 -2.16
C ILE A 68 4.34 2.38 -0.94
N TYR A 69 3.27 2.79 -0.22
CA TYR A 69 3.43 3.56 1.00
C TYR A 69 4.19 2.78 2.09
N ASP A 70 4.13 1.46 2.04
CA ASP A 70 4.67 0.54 3.04
C ASP A 70 5.99 -0.09 2.54
N PRO A 71 7.14 0.28 3.11
CA PRO A 71 8.42 -0.35 2.80
C PRO A 71 8.58 -1.71 3.50
N PHE A 72 7.64 -2.63 3.29
CA PHE A 72 7.53 -3.92 3.98
C PHE A 72 8.84 -4.73 3.99
N HIS A 73 9.70 -4.59 2.99
CA HIS A 73 11.02 -5.23 2.94
C HIS A 73 11.99 -4.70 4.01
N LEU A 74 11.79 -3.46 4.50
CA LEU A 74 12.54 -2.90 5.63
C LEU A 74 11.87 -3.25 6.96
N GLU A 75 10.54 -3.23 7.00
CA GLU A 75 9.79 -3.54 8.21
C GLU A 75 9.98 -4.98 8.66
N THR A 76 10.08 -5.92 7.72
CA THR A 76 10.37 -7.33 8.03
C THR A 76 11.72 -7.54 8.71
N LEU A 77 12.68 -6.63 8.57
CA LEU A 77 13.95 -6.73 9.29
C LEU A 77 13.76 -6.66 10.81
N GLU A 78 12.81 -5.84 11.26
CA GLU A 78 12.46 -5.72 12.68
C GLU A 78 11.44 -6.78 13.09
N GLN A 79 10.40 -7.01 12.29
CA GLN A 79 9.36 -7.99 12.58
C GLN A 79 9.92 -9.41 12.79
N GLU A 80 10.97 -9.75 12.05
CA GLU A 80 11.61 -11.07 12.11
C GLU A 80 12.87 -11.09 12.99
N SER A 81 13.10 -10.05 13.80
CA SER A 81 14.34 -9.88 14.60
C SER A 81 14.64 -11.03 15.55
N ASP A 82 13.62 -11.70 16.07
CA ASP A 82 13.73 -12.83 17.01
C ASP A 82 13.99 -14.19 16.33
N ARG A 83 13.94 -14.26 14.98
CA ARG A 83 14.16 -15.53 14.26
C ARG A 83 15.64 -15.81 14.03
N PRO A 84 16.00 -17.09 13.80
CA PRO A 84 17.34 -17.47 13.37
C PRO A 84 17.78 -16.73 12.12
N MET A 85 19.06 -16.36 12.03
CA MET A 85 19.61 -15.54 10.94
C MET A 85 19.30 -16.12 9.54
N ALA A 86 19.32 -17.44 9.38
CA ALA A 86 19.02 -18.09 8.10
C ALA A 86 17.58 -17.80 7.63
N GLU A 87 16.61 -17.88 8.55
CA GLU A 87 15.19 -17.57 8.25
C GLU A 87 15.01 -16.07 7.94
N ARG A 88 15.70 -15.20 8.67
CA ARG A 88 15.69 -13.75 8.42
C ARG A 88 16.19 -13.41 7.00
N TRP A 89 17.25 -14.06 6.55
CA TRP A 89 17.75 -13.91 5.19
C TRP A 89 16.74 -14.39 4.13
N GLU A 90 16.07 -15.51 4.38
CA GLU A 90 15.05 -16.04 3.49
C GLU A 90 13.88 -15.06 3.35
N VAL A 91 13.34 -14.54 4.46
CA VAL A 91 12.25 -13.55 4.45
C VAL A 91 12.71 -12.26 3.76
N SER A 92 13.92 -11.78 4.04
CA SER A 92 14.48 -10.58 3.41
C SER A 92 14.58 -10.74 1.88
N HIS A 93 15.07 -11.87 1.39
CA HIS A 93 15.13 -12.14 -0.05
C HIS A 93 13.74 -12.20 -0.68
N MET A 94 12.79 -12.91 -0.05
CA MET A 94 11.42 -13.01 -0.57
C MET A 94 10.73 -11.64 -0.65
N THR A 95 10.88 -10.80 0.37
CA THR A 95 10.24 -9.48 0.40
C THR A 95 10.86 -8.51 -0.60
N VAL A 96 12.17 -8.54 -0.78
CA VAL A 96 12.87 -7.74 -1.80
C VAL A 96 12.46 -8.18 -3.21
N GLU A 97 12.37 -9.48 -3.48
CA GLU A 97 11.91 -9.98 -4.80
C GLU A 97 10.43 -9.66 -5.05
N ALA A 98 9.57 -9.75 -4.03
CA ALA A 98 8.18 -9.35 -4.13
C ALA A 98 8.05 -7.86 -4.51
N LEU A 99 8.80 -6.98 -3.85
CA LEU A 99 8.85 -5.56 -4.15
C LEU A 99 9.38 -5.30 -5.57
N ASN A 100 10.51 -5.91 -5.94
CA ASN A 100 11.10 -5.76 -7.26
C ASN A 100 10.14 -6.22 -8.38
N HIS A 101 9.39 -7.30 -8.14
CA HIS A 101 8.37 -7.77 -9.07
C HIS A 101 7.27 -6.73 -9.28
N GLN A 102 6.75 -6.13 -8.20
CA GLN A 102 5.75 -5.06 -8.29
C GLN A 102 6.29 -3.83 -9.02
N ILE A 103 7.52 -3.40 -8.71
CA ILE A 103 8.16 -2.25 -9.34
C ILE A 103 8.37 -2.49 -10.85
N ARG A 104 8.77 -3.70 -11.24
CA ARG A 104 8.93 -4.04 -12.67
C ARG A 104 7.60 -4.05 -13.41
N ARG A 105 6.51 -4.50 -12.78
CA ARG A 105 5.19 -4.68 -13.43
C ARG A 105 4.28 -3.46 -13.32
N GLY A 106 4.36 -2.68 -12.25
CA GLY A 106 3.46 -1.55 -12.04
C GLY A 106 3.48 -0.56 -13.21
N ASP A 107 2.32 -0.09 -13.63
CA ASP A 107 2.17 0.91 -14.66
C ASP A 107 2.27 2.32 -14.10
N TYR A 108 1.78 2.49 -12.87
CA TYR A 108 1.84 3.73 -12.09
C TYR A 108 2.04 3.39 -10.62
N PHE A 109 2.60 4.30 -9.83
CA PHE A 109 2.84 4.07 -8.41
C PHE A 109 2.27 5.20 -7.56
N VAL A 110 1.80 4.86 -6.37
CA VAL A 110 1.42 5.84 -5.35
C VAL A 110 2.20 5.60 -4.07
N CYS A 111 2.49 6.69 -3.34
CA CYS A 111 3.14 6.66 -2.04
C CYS A 111 2.56 7.75 -1.15
N ALA A 112 2.82 7.71 0.17
CA ALA A 112 2.11 8.59 1.11
C ALA A 112 2.72 9.99 1.28
N SER A 113 3.94 10.24 0.82
CA SER A 113 4.61 11.53 1.02
C SER A 113 5.72 11.78 0.00
N GLU A 114 6.14 13.03 -0.15
CA GLU A 114 7.28 13.41 -1.01
C GLU A 114 8.59 12.74 -0.57
N LYS A 115 8.81 12.54 0.74
CA LYS A 115 10.00 11.82 1.23
C LYS A 115 10.00 10.34 0.82
N GLN A 116 8.83 9.71 0.84
CA GLN A 116 8.70 8.35 0.31
C GLN A 116 8.89 8.33 -1.20
N ARG A 117 8.37 9.33 -1.90
CA ARG A 117 8.56 9.45 -3.34
C ARG A 117 10.05 9.53 -3.69
N ASP A 118 10.83 10.34 -3.00
CA ASP A 118 12.28 10.43 -3.20
C ASP A 118 12.97 9.08 -2.97
N PHE A 119 12.58 8.36 -1.93
CA PHE A 119 13.09 7.01 -1.66
C PHE A 119 12.77 6.03 -2.79
N TRP A 120 11.53 6.02 -3.27
CA TRP A 120 11.07 5.13 -4.33
C TRP A 120 11.63 5.48 -5.71
N LEU A 121 11.91 6.75 -6.00
CA LEU A 121 12.60 7.15 -7.23
C LEU A 121 13.96 6.45 -7.37
N GLY A 122 14.70 6.30 -6.28
CA GLY A 122 15.95 5.52 -6.28
C GLY A 122 15.74 4.06 -6.67
N GLN A 123 14.72 3.42 -6.14
CA GLN A 123 14.40 2.02 -6.44
C GLN A 123 13.89 1.87 -7.89
N LEU A 124 13.01 2.77 -8.36
CA LEU A 124 12.52 2.80 -9.73
C LEU A 124 13.65 2.99 -10.73
N ALA A 125 14.62 3.85 -10.44
CA ALA A 125 15.82 4.03 -11.26
C ALA A 125 16.66 2.75 -11.28
N GLY A 126 16.89 2.12 -10.14
CA GLY A 126 17.62 0.85 -10.03
C GLY A 126 16.97 -0.31 -10.79
N GLN A 127 15.64 -0.29 -10.97
CA GLN A 127 14.90 -1.27 -11.76
C GLN A 127 14.66 -0.84 -13.23
N GLY A 128 15.28 0.26 -13.69
CA GLY A 128 15.19 0.74 -15.07
C GLY A 128 13.83 1.35 -15.44
N ARG A 129 12.98 1.67 -14.45
CA ARG A 129 11.68 2.31 -14.70
C ARG A 129 11.82 3.79 -15.02
N ILE A 130 12.88 4.42 -14.52
CA ILE A 130 13.32 5.75 -14.98
C ILE A 130 14.28 5.54 -16.12
N ASN A 131 13.86 5.89 -17.32
CA ASN A 131 14.56 5.68 -18.57
C ASN A 131 14.25 6.82 -19.55
N PRO A 132 14.88 6.90 -20.72
CA PRO A 132 14.63 8.00 -21.68
C PRO A 132 13.15 8.20 -22.00
N THR A 133 12.37 7.13 -22.17
CA THR A 133 10.94 7.23 -22.50
C THR A 133 10.15 7.89 -21.36
N SER A 134 10.28 7.37 -20.13
CA SER A 134 9.53 7.91 -18.98
C SER A 134 9.98 9.34 -18.62
N TYR A 135 11.26 9.65 -18.82
CA TYR A 135 11.80 10.98 -18.56
C TYR A 135 11.39 12.01 -19.62
N ASP A 136 11.37 11.62 -20.90
CA ASP A 136 10.95 12.51 -22.00
C ASP A 136 9.43 12.79 -21.96
N GLU A 137 8.65 11.80 -21.47
CA GLU A 137 7.21 11.99 -21.24
C GLU A 137 6.92 12.97 -20.11
N ASP A 138 7.68 12.90 -19.02
CA ASP A 138 7.53 13.78 -17.86
C ASP A 138 8.81 13.79 -17.02
N ALA A 139 9.61 14.83 -17.16
CA ALA A 139 10.85 15.03 -16.43
C ALA A 139 10.64 15.16 -14.90
N SER A 140 9.42 15.47 -14.44
CA SER A 140 9.05 15.46 -13.03
C SER A 140 8.81 14.06 -12.48
N LEU A 141 8.63 13.06 -13.37
CA LEU A 141 8.28 11.67 -13.08
C LEU A 141 6.97 11.49 -12.29
N ARG A 142 6.09 12.51 -12.28
CA ARG A 142 4.80 12.41 -11.59
C ARG A 142 3.80 11.53 -12.35
N ARG A 143 4.02 11.33 -13.64
CA ARG A 143 3.27 10.36 -14.44
C ARG A 143 3.71 8.91 -14.21
N LEU A 144 4.81 8.69 -13.48
CA LEU A 144 5.28 7.38 -13.07
C LEU A 144 4.95 7.09 -11.60
N ILE A 145 5.21 8.05 -10.70
CA ILE A 145 4.93 7.94 -9.26
C ILE A 145 4.50 9.29 -8.69
N ASP A 146 3.38 9.29 -7.96
CA ASP A 146 2.91 10.49 -7.26
C ASP A 146 2.45 10.20 -5.83
N VAL A 147 2.18 11.27 -5.10
CA VAL A 147 1.80 11.23 -3.69
C VAL A 147 0.29 11.13 -3.55
N ALA A 148 -0.17 10.08 -2.88
CA ALA A 148 -1.54 9.92 -2.40
C ALA A 148 -1.52 9.87 -0.86
N PRO A 149 -1.61 11.00 -0.17
CA PRO A 149 -1.52 11.04 1.29
C PRO A 149 -2.73 10.34 1.92
N PHE A 150 -2.56 9.87 3.15
CA PHE A 150 -3.67 9.30 3.90
C PHE A 150 -4.81 10.30 4.05
N GLY A 151 -6.04 9.81 3.85
CA GLY A 151 -7.24 10.60 4.05
C GLY A 151 -7.42 10.99 5.50
N LEU A 152 -7.92 12.19 5.72
CA LEU A 152 -8.35 12.66 7.04
C LEU A 152 -9.87 12.74 7.07
N PRO A 153 -10.51 12.50 8.24
CA PRO A 153 -11.93 12.80 8.41
C PRO A 153 -12.22 14.28 8.10
N GLU A 154 -13.38 14.55 7.51
CA GLU A 154 -13.82 15.94 7.25
C GLU A 154 -13.98 16.72 8.56
N GLU A 155 -14.46 16.04 9.59
CA GLU A 155 -14.56 16.63 10.92
C GLU A 155 -13.29 16.37 11.73
N PRO A 156 -12.71 17.41 12.35
CA PRO A 156 -11.54 17.22 13.21
C PRO A 156 -11.89 16.32 14.41
N PRO A 157 -10.94 15.49 14.87
CA PRO A 157 -11.19 14.64 16.03
C PRO A 157 -11.46 15.49 17.27
N VAL A 158 -12.57 15.18 17.96
CA VAL A 158 -12.93 15.82 19.23
C VAL A 158 -12.55 14.88 20.36
N GLN A 159 -11.73 15.36 21.27
CA GLN A 159 -11.40 14.62 22.48
C GLN A 159 -12.65 14.51 23.38
N LYS A 160 -13.22 13.33 23.49
CA LYS A 160 -14.42 13.05 24.30
C LYS A 160 -14.10 12.70 25.76
N GLN A 161 -12.89 12.19 26.01
CA GLN A 161 -12.40 11.81 27.34
C GLN A 161 -10.88 11.87 27.39
N HIS A 162 -10.31 11.99 28.58
CA HIS A 162 -8.86 11.84 28.73
C HIS A 162 -8.46 10.38 28.47
N GLY A 163 -7.41 10.18 27.70
CA GLY A 163 -6.91 8.84 27.38
C GLY A 163 -5.96 8.24 28.43
N LEU A 164 -5.29 9.09 29.20
CA LEU A 164 -4.26 8.68 30.15
C LEU A 164 -4.49 9.28 31.54
N ARG A 165 -4.61 10.61 31.64
CA ARG A 165 -4.74 11.32 32.91
C ARG A 165 -6.06 11.02 33.60
N GLY A 166 -6.00 10.54 34.85
CA GLY A 166 -7.17 10.15 35.63
C GLY A 166 -7.90 8.90 35.13
N VAL A 167 -7.32 8.18 34.15
CA VAL A 167 -7.88 6.94 33.58
C VAL A 167 -6.97 5.74 33.87
N ILE A 168 -5.66 5.93 33.80
CA ILE A 168 -4.69 4.89 34.11
C ILE A 168 -4.27 5.02 35.58
N ASP A 169 -4.30 3.91 36.30
CA ASP A 169 -3.84 3.85 37.68
C ASP A 169 -2.41 4.37 37.81
N GLY A 170 -2.18 5.30 38.74
CA GLY A 170 -0.91 5.94 38.98
C GLY A 170 -0.62 7.19 38.13
N ILE A 171 -1.53 7.57 37.22
CA ILE A 171 -1.46 8.81 36.46
C ILE A 171 -2.60 9.75 36.90
N GLY A 172 -2.28 10.78 37.69
CA GLY A 172 -3.22 11.80 38.11
C GLY A 172 -3.65 12.74 36.98
N GLN A 173 -4.71 13.53 37.22
CA GLN A 173 -5.19 14.48 36.21
C GLN A 173 -4.19 15.59 35.88
N ASP A 174 -3.37 15.97 36.87
CA ASP A 174 -2.40 17.06 36.76
C ASP A 174 -0.97 16.61 36.40
N ASP A 175 -0.78 15.28 36.26
CA ASP A 175 0.53 14.74 35.93
C ASP A 175 0.99 15.14 34.53
N LYS A 176 2.27 15.44 34.39
CA LYS A 176 2.89 15.62 33.08
C LYS A 176 3.19 14.25 32.49
N VAL A 177 2.52 13.93 31.40
CA VAL A 177 2.79 12.74 30.59
C VAL A 177 3.59 13.18 29.38
N ILE A 178 4.80 12.63 29.24
CA ILE A 178 5.76 12.90 28.15
C ILE A 178 5.80 11.67 27.27
#